data_645c4f3921f73f64bd793b88f7c04b38
#
_entry.id   645c4f3921f73f64bd793b88f7c04b38
#
_cell.length_a   1.000
_cell.length_b   1.000
_cell.length_c   1.000
_cell.angle_alpha   90.00
_cell.angle_beta   90.00
_cell.angle_gamma   90.00
#
_symmetry.space_group_name_H-M   'P 1'
#
loop_
_entity.id
_entity.type
_entity.pdbx_description
1 polymer ?
#
loop_
_entity_poly.entity_id
_entity_poly.type
_entity_poly.pdbx_seq_one_letter_code
_entity_poly.pdbx_strand_id
1 'polypeptide(L)'
;MCIRDSIETNGIVCCSCKWWIVNQYNLPTPDQLIFPVIPLPTLESPWIAAKVEMLKHQGRDWFREFLFPETLAILLKSLAIIRGKDVRVAILDGRMRYRSWGKLIFEALEPWVALERLLPY
;
A
#
# COMPACT_ATOMS: atom_id res chain seq x y z
N MET A 1 -2.05 10.49 11.92
CA MET A 1 -1.38 11.77 12.23
C MET A 1 0.06 11.70 11.81
N CYS A 2 0.60 12.77 11.29
CA CYS A 2 1.95 12.79 10.77
C CYS A 2 2.79 13.88 11.44
N ILE A 3 4.03 13.56 11.82
CA ILE A 3 4.97 14.51 12.40
C ILE A 3 5.84 15.06 11.27
N ARG A 4 5.44 16.19 10.75
CA ARG A 4 6.04 16.78 9.58
C ARG A 4 7.29 17.61 9.89
N ASP A 5 7.26 18.31 11.02
CA ASP A 5 8.31 19.29 11.37
C ASP A 5 9.59 18.64 11.88
N SER A 6 9.57 17.33 12.12
CA SER A 6 10.75 16.59 12.59
C SER A 6 11.41 15.76 11.49
N ILE A 7 11.10 16.02 10.23
CA ILE A 7 11.69 15.27 9.11
C ILE A 7 13.08 15.86 8.83
N GLU A 8 14.08 15.08 9.18
CA GLU A 8 15.47 15.37 8.89
C GLU A 8 16.08 14.20 8.14
N THR A 9 17.33 14.37 7.69
CA THR A 9 18.12 13.24 7.21
C THR A 9 18.18 12.20 8.32
N ASN A 10 17.79 10.98 8.10
CA ASN A 10 17.67 9.90 9.10
C ASN A 10 16.41 10.00 9.99
N GLY A 11 15.46 10.84 9.62
CA GLY A 11 14.20 10.91 10.34
C GLY A 11 13.23 9.81 9.95
N ILE A 12 12.19 9.62 10.77
CA ILE A 12 11.11 8.67 10.50
C ILE A 12 9.80 9.45 10.47
N VAL A 13 8.99 9.16 9.44
CA VAL A 13 7.64 9.73 9.32
C VAL A 13 6.63 8.60 9.40
N CYS A 14 5.68 8.74 10.30
CA CYS A 14 4.57 7.81 10.41
C CYS A 14 3.29 8.54 9.99
N CYS A 15 2.60 8.03 8.98
CA CYS A 15 1.43 8.71 8.41
C CYS A 15 0.49 7.72 7.73
N SER A 16 -0.70 8.19 7.39
CA SER A 16 -1.63 7.41 6.58
C SER A 16 -1.18 7.36 5.12
N CYS A 17 -1.61 6.32 4.39
CA CYS A 17 -1.35 6.25 2.95
C CYS A 17 -1.92 7.45 2.22
N LYS A 18 -3.10 7.90 2.61
CA LYS A 18 -3.75 9.06 2.00
C LYS A 18 -2.90 10.33 2.13
N TRP A 19 -2.37 10.57 3.33
CA TRP A 19 -1.50 11.71 3.56
C TRP A 19 -0.21 11.60 2.74
N TRP A 20 0.39 10.41 2.73
CA TRP A 20 1.63 10.16 2.00
C TRP A 20 1.45 10.39 0.49
N ILE A 21 0.38 9.88 -0.09
CA ILE A 21 0.11 10.05 -1.52
C ILE A 21 0.08 11.52 -1.92
N VAL A 22 -0.54 12.37 -1.11
CA VAL A 22 -0.67 13.79 -1.38
C VAL A 22 0.65 14.55 -1.16
N ASN A 23 1.39 14.18 -0.12
CA ASN A 23 2.53 14.97 0.35
C ASN A 23 3.90 14.44 -0.06
N GLN A 24 3.98 13.27 -0.67
CA GLN A 24 5.27 12.61 -0.97
C GLN A 24 6.20 13.47 -1.85
N TYR A 25 5.63 14.29 -2.70
CA TYR A 25 6.42 15.12 -3.61
C TYR A 25 7.09 16.31 -2.92
N ASN A 26 6.66 16.64 -1.71
CA ASN A 26 7.18 17.77 -0.94
C ASN A 26 8.13 17.32 0.17
N LEU A 27 8.47 16.04 0.21
CA LEU A 27 9.32 15.46 1.24
C LEU A 27 10.61 14.91 0.61
N PRO A 28 11.66 14.75 1.41
CA PRO A 28 12.86 14.06 0.95
C PRO A 28 12.51 12.63 0.52
N THR A 29 13.20 12.12 -0.50
CA THR A 29 13.01 10.74 -0.93
C THR A 29 13.42 9.79 0.19
N PRO A 30 12.52 8.88 0.63
CA PRO A 30 12.86 7.94 1.69
C PRO A 30 13.81 6.86 1.19
N ASP A 31 14.60 6.31 2.10
CA ASP A 31 15.44 5.15 1.83
C ASP A 31 14.64 3.85 1.93
N GLN A 32 13.58 3.89 2.73
CA GLN A 32 12.74 2.73 2.97
C GLN A 32 11.29 3.18 3.21
N LEU A 33 10.36 2.44 2.61
CA LEU A 33 8.94 2.63 2.81
C LEU A 33 8.36 1.35 3.40
N ILE A 34 7.66 1.47 4.52
CA ILE A 34 7.13 0.31 5.24
C ILE A 34 5.61 0.41 5.31
N PHE A 35 4.95 -0.64 4.84
CA PHE A 35 3.51 -0.83 4.99
C PHE A 35 3.28 -1.89 6.07
N PRO A 36 2.91 -1.50 7.29
CA PRO A 36 2.62 -2.48 8.36
C PRO A 36 1.47 -3.42 7.99
N VAL A 37 0.50 -2.89 7.26
CA VAL A 37 -0.63 -3.66 6.73
C VAL A 37 -0.90 -3.22 5.30
N ILE A 38 -1.54 -4.11 4.52
CA ILE A 38 -1.99 -3.76 3.18
C ILE A 38 -3.13 -2.75 3.29
N PRO A 39 -3.11 -1.65 2.49
CA PRO A 39 -4.11 -0.58 2.61
C PRO A 39 -5.44 -0.95 1.94
N LEU A 40 -6.12 -1.96 2.48
CA LEU A 40 -7.45 -2.31 2.02
C LEU A 40 -8.46 -1.23 2.45
N PRO A 41 -9.39 -0.83 1.59
CA PRO A 41 -10.46 0.06 2.00
C PRO A 41 -11.25 -0.53 3.17
N THR A 42 -11.64 0.32 4.13
CA THR A 42 -12.36 -0.15 5.30
C THR A 42 -13.85 -0.30 5.04
N LEU A 43 -14.42 -1.41 5.48
CA LEU A 43 -15.87 -1.62 5.41
C LEU A 43 -16.64 -0.79 6.45
N GLU A 44 -15.94 -0.14 7.36
CA GLU A 44 -16.54 0.78 8.32
C GLU A 44 -17.00 2.08 7.66
N SER A 45 -16.42 2.44 6.52
CA SER A 45 -16.87 3.59 5.74
C SER A 45 -18.22 3.28 5.12
N PRO A 46 -19.27 4.12 5.36
CA PRO A 46 -20.60 3.90 4.78
C PRO A 46 -20.60 3.79 3.26
N TRP A 47 -19.75 4.58 2.61
CA TRP A 47 -19.65 4.56 1.15
C TRP A 47 -19.10 3.23 0.64
N ILE A 48 -18.03 2.73 1.27
CA ILE A 48 -17.42 1.46 0.91
C ILE A 48 -18.39 0.31 1.18
N ALA A 49 -19.02 0.31 2.34
CA ALA A 49 -20.00 -0.71 2.70
C ALA A 49 -21.17 -0.76 1.72
N ALA A 50 -21.69 0.39 1.32
CA ALA A 50 -22.79 0.49 0.37
C ALA A 50 -22.39 -0.07 -1.00
N LYS A 51 -21.19 0.24 -1.46
CA LYS A 51 -20.67 -0.27 -2.73
C LYS A 51 -20.52 -1.79 -2.71
N VAL A 52 -20.00 -2.34 -1.62
CA VAL A 52 -19.85 -3.79 -1.45
C VAL A 52 -21.22 -4.48 -1.45
N GLU A 53 -22.19 -3.93 -0.71
CA GLU A 53 -23.54 -4.49 -0.69
C GLU A 53 -24.20 -4.47 -2.07
N MET A 54 -24.05 -3.40 -2.80
CA MET A 54 -24.56 -3.31 -4.16
C MET A 54 -23.99 -4.41 -5.05
N LEU A 55 -22.68 -4.64 -4.98
CA LEU A 55 -22.03 -5.69 -5.78
C LEU A 55 -22.46 -7.09 -5.34
N LYS A 56 -22.66 -7.32 -4.04
CA LYS A 56 -23.19 -8.60 -3.53
C LYS A 56 -24.59 -8.90 -4.10
N HIS A 57 -25.45 -7.91 -4.11
CA HIS A 57 -26.80 -8.05 -4.67
C HIS A 57 -26.81 -8.39 -6.15
N GLN A 58 -25.79 -7.94 -6.87
CA GLN A 58 -25.62 -8.25 -8.29
C GLN A 58 -24.92 -9.60 -8.54
N GLY A 59 -24.60 -10.35 -7.48
CA GLY A 59 -23.87 -11.62 -7.59
C GLY A 59 -22.44 -11.47 -8.09
N ARG A 60 -21.84 -10.32 -7.92
CA ARG A 60 -20.47 -10.02 -8.40
C ARG A 60 -19.45 -10.25 -7.30
N ASP A 61 -18.21 -10.52 -7.71
CA ASP A 61 -17.07 -10.65 -6.81
C ASP A 61 -16.60 -9.28 -6.38
N TRP A 62 -17.18 -8.77 -5.29
CA TRP A 62 -16.91 -7.43 -4.77
C TRP A 62 -15.46 -7.23 -4.36
N PHE A 63 -14.77 -8.29 -3.95
CA PHE A 63 -13.36 -8.18 -3.58
C PHE A 63 -12.49 -7.95 -4.82
N ARG A 64 -12.62 -8.80 -5.84
CA ARG A 64 -11.80 -8.71 -7.05
C ARG A 64 -12.16 -7.53 -7.93
N GLU A 65 -13.42 -7.13 -7.94
CA GLU A 65 -13.90 -6.07 -8.82
C GLU A 65 -13.79 -4.69 -8.20
N PHE A 66 -13.72 -4.60 -6.87
CA PHE A 66 -13.71 -3.30 -6.19
C PHE A 66 -12.58 -3.15 -5.18
N LEU A 67 -12.57 -3.95 -4.09
CA LEU A 67 -11.60 -3.74 -3.02
C LEU A 67 -10.16 -3.95 -3.48
N PHE A 68 -9.90 -4.99 -4.23
CA PHE A 68 -8.55 -5.30 -4.68
C PHE A 68 -7.98 -4.26 -5.64
N PRO A 69 -8.71 -3.81 -6.69
CA PRO A 69 -8.24 -2.72 -7.55
C PRO A 69 -7.98 -1.41 -6.80
N GLU A 70 -8.83 -1.07 -5.83
CA GLU A 70 -8.62 0.10 -4.98
C GLU A 70 -7.33 -0.02 -4.16
N THR A 71 -7.07 -1.19 -3.61
CA THR A 71 -5.84 -1.47 -2.86
C THR A 71 -4.62 -1.31 -3.74
N LEU A 72 -4.64 -1.87 -4.95
CA LEU A 72 -3.54 -1.72 -5.91
C LEU A 72 -3.33 -0.27 -6.28
N ALA A 73 -4.39 0.49 -6.48
CA ALA A 73 -4.29 1.91 -6.80
C ALA A 73 -3.61 2.69 -5.68
N ILE A 74 -3.97 2.42 -4.44
CA ILE A 74 -3.35 3.05 -3.27
C ILE A 74 -1.86 2.70 -3.18
N LEU A 75 -1.51 1.43 -3.35
CA LEU A 75 -0.11 0.99 -3.32
C LEU A 75 0.71 1.67 -4.42
N LEU A 76 0.22 1.66 -5.65
CA LEU A 76 0.94 2.24 -6.77
C LEU A 76 1.12 3.74 -6.63
N LYS A 77 0.10 4.45 -6.14
CA LYS A 77 0.20 5.88 -5.86
C LYS A 77 1.18 6.18 -4.74
N SER A 78 1.22 5.31 -3.72
CA SER A 78 2.15 5.47 -2.59
C SER A 78 3.61 5.25 -3.01
N LEU A 79 3.84 4.49 -4.08
CA LEU A 79 5.19 4.20 -4.59
C LEU A 79 5.61 5.11 -5.73
N ALA A 80 4.79 6.07 -6.12
CA ALA A 80 5.03 6.90 -7.31
C ALA A 80 6.37 7.64 -7.26
N ILE A 81 6.69 8.28 -6.12
CA ILE A 81 7.90 9.09 -5.98
C ILE A 81 9.18 8.25 -5.98
N ILE A 82 9.10 7.00 -5.57
CA ILE A 82 10.28 6.14 -5.43
C ILE A 82 10.45 5.14 -6.56
N ARG A 83 9.53 5.14 -7.52
CA ARG A 83 9.57 4.21 -8.64
C ARG A 83 10.82 4.46 -9.48
N GLY A 84 11.58 3.40 -9.74
CA GLY A 84 12.84 3.49 -10.46
C GLY A 84 14.03 3.95 -9.63
N LYS A 85 13.84 4.18 -8.34
CA LYS A 85 14.91 4.54 -7.41
C LYS A 85 15.29 3.35 -6.55
N ASP A 86 16.51 3.40 -5.99
CA ASP A 86 17.01 2.34 -5.12
C ASP A 86 16.45 2.52 -3.70
N VAL A 87 15.19 2.16 -3.52
CA VAL A 87 14.46 2.28 -2.26
C VAL A 87 13.91 0.93 -1.88
N ARG A 88 13.99 0.59 -0.60
CA ARG A 88 13.43 -0.65 -0.09
C ARG A 88 11.97 -0.45 0.29
N VAL A 89 11.14 -1.41 -0.08
CA VAL A 89 9.73 -1.44 0.29
C VAL A 89 9.47 -2.70 1.09
N ALA A 90 8.93 -2.55 2.29
CA ALA A 90 8.54 -3.67 3.13
C ALA A 90 7.04 -3.66 3.35
N ILE A 91 6.41 -4.81 3.13
CA ILE A 91 4.99 -5.02 3.43
C ILE A 91 4.93 -6.12 4.49
N LEU A 92 4.50 -5.74 5.70
CA LEU A 92 4.56 -6.60 6.87
C LEU A 92 3.26 -7.38 7.12
N ASP A 93 2.37 -7.40 6.15
CA ASP A 93 1.09 -8.08 6.27
C ASP A 93 1.21 -9.52 5.79
N GLY A 94 0.95 -10.48 6.68
CA GLY A 94 1.06 -11.92 6.38
C GLY A 94 0.13 -12.37 5.27
N ARG A 95 -0.93 -11.63 4.98
CA ARG A 95 -1.85 -11.96 3.89
C ARG A 95 -1.17 -11.95 2.53
N MET A 96 -0.07 -11.22 2.38
CA MET A 96 0.75 -11.24 1.16
C MET A 96 1.26 -12.66 0.86
N ARG A 97 1.57 -13.42 1.90
CA ARG A 97 2.12 -14.77 1.76
C ARG A 97 1.03 -15.83 1.67
N TYR A 98 -0.04 -15.68 2.45
CA TYR A 98 -1.03 -16.75 2.64
C TYR A 98 -2.27 -16.61 1.76
N ARG A 99 -2.54 -15.44 1.22
CA ARG A 99 -3.68 -15.22 0.34
C ARG A 99 -3.27 -15.35 -1.13
N SER A 100 -4.13 -15.94 -1.94
CA SER A 100 -3.87 -16.14 -3.37
C SER A 100 -3.63 -14.81 -4.11
N TRP A 101 -4.30 -13.74 -3.69
CA TRP A 101 -4.15 -12.43 -4.31
C TRP A 101 -2.84 -11.72 -3.97
N GLY A 102 -2.07 -12.23 -3.00
CA GLY A 102 -0.75 -11.67 -2.67
C GLY A 102 0.21 -11.69 -3.84
N LYS A 103 0.19 -12.75 -4.63
CA LYS A 103 1.01 -12.86 -5.83
C LYS A 103 0.65 -11.79 -6.85
N LEU A 104 -0.61 -11.45 -6.96
CA LEU A 104 -1.08 -10.41 -7.89
C LEU A 104 -0.56 -9.03 -7.49
N ILE A 105 -0.40 -8.80 -6.20
CA ILE A 105 0.22 -7.55 -5.72
C ILE A 105 1.68 -7.49 -6.13
N PHE A 106 2.45 -8.57 -5.94
CA PHE A 106 3.85 -8.61 -6.38
C PHE A 106 3.98 -8.36 -7.87
N GLU A 107 3.14 -8.97 -8.68
CA GLU A 107 3.14 -8.77 -10.13
C GLU A 107 2.85 -7.31 -10.50
N ALA A 108 1.90 -6.69 -9.80
CA ALA A 108 1.53 -5.31 -10.06
C ALA A 108 2.62 -4.31 -9.65
N LEU A 109 3.50 -4.70 -8.74
CA LEU A 109 4.59 -3.85 -8.25
C LEU A 109 5.86 -3.93 -9.11
N GLU A 110 5.88 -4.72 -10.16
CA GLU A 110 7.03 -4.76 -11.06
C GLU A 110 7.42 -3.35 -11.53
N PRO A 111 8.71 -3.02 -11.66
CA PRO A 111 9.88 -3.91 -11.66
C PRO A 111 10.51 -4.18 -10.28
N TRP A 112 9.78 -4.03 -9.19
CA TRP A 112 10.29 -4.34 -7.86
C TRP A 112 10.63 -5.83 -7.75
N VAL A 113 11.78 -6.12 -7.14
CA VAL A 113 12.22 -7.50 -6.92
C VAL A 113 11.90 -7.89 -5.49
N ALA A 114 11.18 -9.00 -5.32
CA ALA A 114 10.87 -9.51 -4.00
C ALA A 114 12.10 -10.14 -3.35
N LEU A 115 12.34 -9.80 -2.10
CA LEU A 115 13.40 -10.41 -1.28
C LEU A 115 12.76 -11.38 -0.29
N GLU A 116 13.22 -12.59 -0.27
CA GLU A 116 12.73 -13.60 0.66
C GLU A 116 13.22 -13.36 2.08
N ARG A 117 14.37 -12.71 2.21
CA ARG A 117 14.98 -12.37 3.50
C ARG A 117 15.37 -10.92 3.54
N LEU A 118 15.06 -10.29 4.65
CA LEU A 118 15.51 -8.93 4.91
C LEU A 118 16.90 -8.90 5.51
N LEU A 119 17.33 -10.01 6.11
CA LEU A 119 18.63 -10.14 6.78
C LEU A 119 19.43 -11.27 6.13
N PRO A 120 20.76 -11.15 6.09
CA PRO A 120 21.63 -12.07 5.36
C PRO A 120 21.88 -13.41 6.09
N TYR A 121 21.08 -13.74 7.07
CA TYR A 121 21.24 -15.01 7.78
C TYR A 121 19.93 -15.72 8.05
#